data_3cfc11b2aab95f3577862c6cd651f550
#
_entry.id   3cfc11b2aab95f3577862c6cd651f550
#
_cell.length_a   1.000
_cell.length_b   1.000
_cell.length_c   1.000
_cell.angle_alpha   90.00
_cell.angle_beta   90.00
_cell.angle_gamma   90.00
#
_symmetry.space_group_name_H-M   'P 1'
#
loop_
_entity.id
_entity.type
_entity.pdbx_description
1 polymer ?
#
loop_
_entity_poly.entity_id
_entity_poly.type
_entity_poly.pdbx_seq_one_letter_code
_entity_poly.pdbx_strand_id
1 'polypeptide(L)' 'MKKYYKINEIAKLYNIKTDSLRYYEEVGLISPMRSQSNYRLYTLKDIYILNIIRDCLKLGYDTHQIKDYL' A
#
# COMPACT_ATOMS: atom_id res chain seq x y z
N MET A 1 -1.04 -1.29 19.57
CA MET A 1 -0.96 -1.10 18.12
C MET A 1 -0.29 -2.31 17.48
N LYS A 2 -0.86 -2.82 16.41
CA LYS A 2 -0.29 -3.97 15.69
C LYS A 2 0.97 -3.56 14.95
N LYS A 3 1.94 -4.45 14.91
CA LYS A 3 3.19 -4.24 14.17
C LYS A 3 3.01 -4.53 12.68
N TYR A 4 2.18 -5.51 12.35
CA TYR A 4 1.94 -5.95 10.98
C TYR A 4 0.45 -6.11 10.72
N TYR A 5 0.05 -5.85 9.48
CA TYR A 5 -1.34 -5.99 9.02
C TYR A 5 -1.36 -6.86 7.78
N LYS A 6 -2.39 -7.71 7.67
CA LYS A 6 -2.61 -8.49 6.46
C LYS A 6 -3.32 -7.64 5.41
N ILE A 7 -3.24 -8.07 4.14
CA ILE A 7 -3.83 -7.33 3.02
C ILE A 7 -5.33 -7.05 3.23
N ASN A 8 -6.08 -8.04 3.72
CA ASN A 8 -7.52 -7.85 3.95
C ASN A 8 -7.81 -6.84 5.04
N GLU A 9 -6.97 -6.77 6.06
CA GLU A 9 -7.10 -5.79 7.14
C GLU A 9 -6.88 -4.37 6.60
N ILE A 10 -5.84 -4.18 5.80
CA ILE A 10 -5.54 -2.88 5.21
C ILE A 10 -6.64 -2.46 4.22
N ALA A 11 -7.08 -3.39 3.38
CA ALA A 11 -8.15 -3.14 2.42
C ALA A 11 -9.41 -2.62 3.13
N LYS A 12 -9.77 -3.24 4.23
CA LYS A 12 -10.95 -2.87 5.00
C LYS A 12 -10.77 -1.54 5.72
N LEU A 13 -9.62 -1.34 6.38
CA LEU A 13 -9.35 -0.13 7.17
C LEU A 13 -9.34 1.13 6.30
N TYR A 14 -8.78 1.03 5.11
CA TYR A 14 -8.59 2.20 4.23
C TYR A 14 -9.54 2.22 3.04
N ASN A 15 -10.48 1.28 2.99
CA ASN A 15 -11.45 1.17 1.90
C ASN A 15 -10.75 1.14 0.53
N ILE A 16 -9.73 0.29 0.43
CA ILE A 16 -8.94 0.09 -0.79
C ILE A 16 -9.15 -1.35 -1.24
N LYS A 17 -9.36 -1.56 -2.53
CA LYS A 17 -9.48 -2.90 -3.08
C LYS A 17 -8.15 -3.65 -2.95
N THR A 18 -8.19 -4.94 -2.64
CA THR A 18 -6.98 -5.76 -2.54
C THR A 18 -6.21 -5.76 -3.86
N ASP A 19 -6.90 -5.72 -4.99
CA ASP A 19 -6.27 -5.64 -6.30
C ASP A 19 -5.44 -4.37 -6.45
N SER A 20 -5.93 -3.24 -5.92
CA SER A 20 -5.19 -1.99 -5.93
C SER A 20 -3.91 -2.09 -5.11
N LEU A 21 -3.99 -2.73 -3.95
CA LEU A 21 -2.82 -2.94 -3.09
C LEU A 21 -1.76 -3.80 -3.79
N ARG A 22 -2.18 -4.87 -4.47
CA ARG A 22 -1.28 -5.71 -5.25
C ARG A 22 -0.65 -4.95 -6.41
N TYR A 23 -1.44 -4.11 -7.07
CA TYR A 23 -0.94 -3.26 -8.15
C TYR A 23 0.11 -2.27 -7.67
N TYR A 24 -0.10 -1.63 -6.51
CA TYR A 24 0.87 -0.69 -5.94
C TYR A 24 2.20 -1.39 -5.63
N GLU A 25 2.15 -2.62 -5.18
CA GLU A 25 3.36 -3.41 -4.97
C GLU A 25 4.04 -3.72 -6.31
N GLU A 26 3.25 -4.13 -7.30
CA GLU A 26 3.76 -4.49 -8.64
C GLU A 26 4.51 -3.34 -9.29
N VAL A 27 3.98 -2.12 -9.18
CA VAL A 27 4.63 -0.94 -9.78
C VAL A 27 5.71 -0.33 -8.88
N GLY A 28 5.94 -0.90 -7.71
CA GLY A 28 7.04 -0.50 -6.84
C GLY A 28 6.75 0.67 -5.92
N LEU A 29 5.48 0.99 -5.68
CA LEU A 29 5.11 2.06 -4.76
C LEU A 29 5.22 1.63 -3.30
N ILE A 30 4.87 0.39 -3.00
CA ILE A 30 4.99 -0.20 -1.66
C ILE A 30 5.72 -1.52 -1.76
N SER A 31 6.29 -1.95 -0.63
CA SER A 31 7.06 -3.20 -0.58
C SER A 31 6.76 -3.91 0.73
N PRO A 32 5.55 -4.48 0.88
CA PRO A 32 5.21 -5.20 2.11
C PRO A 32 6.12 -6.39 2.32
N MET A 33 6.37 -6.70 3.59
CA MET A 33 7.14 -7.88 3.95
C MET A 33 6.33 -9.14 3.67
N ARG A 34 7.01 -10.29 3.66
CA ARG A 34 6.35 -11.60 3.52
C ARG A 34 6.54 -12.40 4.80
N SER A 35 5.49 -13.10 5.24
CA SER A 35 5.59 -14.08 6.31
C SER A 35 6.28 -15.35 5.80
N GLN A 36 6.58 -16.28 6.71
CA GLN A 36 7.12 -17.58 6.32
C GLN A 36 6.17 -18.33 5.37
N SER A 37 4.85 -18.10 5.51
CA SER A 37 3.85 -18.70 4.63
C SER A 37 3.58 -17.85 3.38
N ASN A 38 4.43 -16.87 3.11
CA ASN A 38 4.38 -16.01 1.93
C ASN A 38 3.15 -15.09 1.89
N TYR A 39 2.56 -14.75 3.03
CA TYR A 39 1.52 -13.72 3.12
C TYR A 39 2.15 -12.34 3.16
N ARG A 40 1.47 -11.36 2.55
CA ARG A 40 1.89 -9.95 2.64
C ARG A 40 1.66 -9.44 4.05
N LEU A 41 2.69 -8.76 4.59
CA LEU A 41 2.63 -8.13 5.92
C LEU A 41 2.91 -6.64 5.75
N TYR A 42 1.90 -5.82 5.97
CA TYR A 42 1.99 -4.37 5.82
C TYR A 42 2.42 -3.74 7.13
N THR A 43 3.40 -2.85 7.07
CA THR A 43 3.93 -2.12 8.23
C THR A 43 3.37 -0.70 8.27
N LEU A 44 3.69 0.03 9.33
CA LEU A 44 3.33 1.44 9.43
C LEU A 44 3.93 2.26 8.30
N LYS A 45 5.12 1.88 7.82
CA LYS A 45 5.75 2.54 6.67
C LYS A 45 4.88 2.40 5.42
N ASP A 46 4.38 1.18 5.17
CA ASP A 46 3.49 0.94 4.02
C ASP A 46 2.20 1.76 4.15
N ILE A 47 1.65 1.83 5.35
CA ILE A 47 0.44 2.60 5.62
C ILE A 47 0.67 4.09 5.36
N TYR A 48 1.81 4.61 5.79
CA TYR A 48 2.19 6.00 5.54
C TYR A 48 2.23 6.28 4.03
N ILE A 49 2.86 5.40 3.27
CA ILE A 49 2.94 5.53 1.81
C ILE A 49 1.56 5.43 1.17
N LEU A 50 0.71 4.51 1.63
CA LEU A 50 -0.66 4.37 1.12
C LEU A 50 -1.47 5.66 1.31
N ASN A 51 -1.29 6.36 2.42
CA ASN A 51 -1.95 7.64 2.65
C ASN A 51 -1.47 8.69 1.64
N ILE A 52 -0.18 8.72 1.35
CA ILE A 52 0.39 9.62 0.34
C ILE A 52 -0.19 9.30 -1.04
N ILE A 53 -0.24 8.02 -1.40
CA ILE A 53 -0.79 7.59 -2.68
C ILE A 53 -2.24 8.06 -2.82
N ARG A 54 -3.05 7.83 -1.79
CA ARG A 54 -4.45 8.24 -1.80
C ARG A 54 -4.59 9.75 -2.04
N ASP A 55 -3.82 10.55 -1.32
CA ASP A 55 -3.90 12.00 -1.43
C ASP A 55 -3.44 12.49 -2.80
N CYS A 56 -2.37 11.90 -3.33
CA CYS A 56 -1.86 12.26 -4.66
C CYS A 56 -2.85 11.87 -5.76
N LEU A 57 -3.51 10.71 -5.65
CA LEU A 57 -4.52 10.32 -6.62
C LEU A 57 -5.71 11.29 -6.62
N LYS A 58 -6.10 11.78 -5.44
CA LYS A 58 -7.16 12.79 -5.33
C LYS A 58 -6.78 14.09 -6.01
N LEU A 59 -5.50 14.42 -6.04
CA LEU A 59 -4.98 15.61 -6.70
C LEU A 59 -4.78 15.41 -8.21
N GLY A 60 -5.03 14.21 -8.71
CA GLY A 60 -4.95 13.92 -10.14
C GLY A 60 -3.62 13.37 -10.63
N TYR A 61 -2.70 13.03 -9.72
CA TYR A 61 -1.44 12.41 -10.11
C TYR A 61 -1.67 10.92 -10.39
N ASP A 62 -0.92 10.38 -11.36
CA ASP A 62 -0.95 8.94 -11.63
C ASP A 62 0.15 8.21 -10.84
N THR A 63 0.18 6.89 -10.92
CA THR A 63 1.12 6.08 -10.13
C THR A 63 2.57 6.31 -10.53
N HIS A 64 2.86 6.63 -11.79
CA HIS A 64 4.22 6.95 -12.24
C HIS A 64 4.72 8.23 -11.60
N GLN A 65 3.88 9.26 -11.60
CA GLN A 65 4.21 10.55 -11.00
C GLN A 65 4.42 10.41 -9.49
N ILE A 66 3.57 9.62 -8.82
CA ILE A 66 3.69 9.37 -7.39
C ILE A 66 4.98 8.64 -7.08
N LYS A 67 5.35 7.64 -7.87
CA LYS A 67 6.59 6.89 -7.69
C LYS A 67 7.80 7.81 -7.82
N ASP A 68 7.81 8.71 -8.77
CA ASP A 68 8.91 9.66 -8.96
C ASP A 68 9.01 10.62 -7.78
N TYR A 69 7.87 10.97 -7.15
CA TYR A 69 7.83 11.84 -5.98
C TYR A 69 8.37 11.14 -4.74
N LEU A 70 8.06 9.87 -4.55
CA LEU A 70 8.53 9.10 -3.42
C LEU A 70 10.02 8.74 -3.60
#